data_ebfa36357f97efbb125b9554b27d8c74
#
_entry.id   ebfa36357f97efbb125b9554b27d8c74
#
_cell.length_a   1.000
_cell.length_b   1.000
_cell.length_c   1.000
_cell.angle_alpha   90.00
_cell.angle_beta   90.00
_cell.angle_gamma   90.00
#
_symmetry.space_group_name_H-M   'P 1'
#
loop_
_entity.id
_entity.type
_entity.pdbx_description
1 polymer ?
#
loop_
_entity_poly.entity_id
_entity_poly.type
_entity_poly.pdbx_seq_one_letter_code
_entity_poly.pdbx_strand_id
1 'polypeptide(L)'
;MRHIIHISLICILSINCDRDNQGWTYLFDGESLNGWEMKITGYKLNNNYRNTFSVKDGAIRVSYKDYDSFDERFGHIFFTKNKFKNYHLKMDYRFYGEHANSFKNEDEAWNYKNSGVMLHSEDPSKMFLDQEF
;
A
#
# COMPACT_ATOMS: atom_id res chain seq x y z
N MET A 1 -2.49 -41.99 51.08
CA MET A 1 -2.89 -41.75 49.66
C MET A 1 -2.02 -40.64 49.11
N ARG A 2 -1.10 -40.95 48.21
CA ARG A 2 -0.21 -39.96 47.56
C ARG A 2 -0.84 -39.57 46.23
N HIS A 3 -1.27 -38.31 46.11
CA HIS A 3 -1.77 -37.78 44.84
C HIS A 3 -0.57 -37.38 43.94
N ILE A 4 -0.41 -38.07 42.83
CA ILE A 4 0.56 -37.75 41.80
C ILE A 4 -0.12 -36.76 40.87
N ILE A 5 0.39 -35.51 40.86
CA ILE A 5 -0.05 -34.47 39.93
C ILE A 5 0.79 -34.62 38.66
N HIS A 6 0.16 -35.04 37.57
CA HIS A 6 0.78 -35.04 36.24
C HIS A 6 0.69 -33.62 35.66
N ILE A 7 1.82 -32.93 35.60
CA ILE A 7 1.93 -31.67 34.83
C ILE A 7 2.21 -32.03 33.40
N SER A 8 1.20 -31.88 32.57
CA SER A 8 1.34 -32.03 31.11
C SER A 8 1.96 -30.76 30.54
N LEU A 9 3.23 -30.85 30.14
CA LEU A 9 3.94 -29.77 29.46
C LEU A 9 3.47 -29.71 28.01
N ILE A 10 2.55 -28.78 27.73
CA ILE A 10 2.12 -28.47 26.34
C ILE A 10 3.24 -27.67 25.68
N CYS A 11 4.02 -28.34 24.84
CA CYS A 11 5.02 -27.70 23.99
C CYS A 11 4.28 -27.01 22.83
N ILE A 12 4.08 -25.70 22.91
CA ILE A 12 3.58 -24.91 21.80
C ILE A 12 4.72 -24.81 20.79
N LEU A 13 4.67 -25.66 19.78
CA LEU A 13 5.51 -25.51 18.59
C LEU A 13 5.00 -24.30 17.82
N SER A 14 5.67 -23.16 17.98
CA SER A 14 5.55 -22.03 17.06
C SER A 14 6.09 -22.48 15.71
N ILE A 15 5.19 -22.82 14.81
CA ILE A 15 5.53 -23.03 13.39
C ILE A 15 5.86 -21.63 12.85
N ASN A 16 7.15 -21.31 12.86
CA ASN A 16 7.65 -20.23 12.01
C ASN A 16 7.43 -20.72 10.57
N CYS A 17 6.41 -20.19 9.93
CA CYS A 17 6.25 -20.31 8.50
C CYS A 17 7.34 -19.44 7.87
N ASP A 18 8.53 -20.01 7.67
CA ASP A 18 9.52 -19.43 6.78
C ASP A 18 8.84 -19.33 5.41
N ARG A 19 8.44 -18.12 5.03
CA ARG A 19 8.06 -17.83 3.66
C ARG A 19 9.27 -18.15 2.82
N ASP A 20 9.17 -19.23 2.06
CA ASP A 20 10.20 -19.74 1.18
C ASP A 20 10.63 -18.61 0.23
N ASN A 21 11.72 -17.92 0.60
CA ASN A 21 12.18 -16.72 -0.10
C ASN A 21 13.04 -17.15 -1.28
N GLN A 22 12.43 -17.81 -2.27
CA GLN A 22 13.06 -18.32 -3.51
C GLN A 22 13.68 -17.19 -4.36
N GLY A 23 14.48 -16.31 -3.73
CA GLY A 23 15.13 -15.18 -4.38
C GLY A 23 14.24 -13.94 -4.56
N TRP A 24 13.02 -13.93 -4.00
CA TRP A 24 12.13 -12.77 -4.00
C TRP A 24 12.41 -11.83 -2.82
N THR A 25 12.36 -10.54 -3.09
CA THR A 25 12.34 -9.50 -2.04
C THR A 25 10.93 -8.98 -1.90
N TYR A 26 10.36 -9.12 -0.71
CA TYR A 26 9.05 -8.55 -0.41
C TYR A 26 9.19 -7.04 -0.19
N LEU A 27 8.48 -6.26 -0.99
CA LEU A 27 8.46 -4.78 -0.87
C LEU A 27 7.49 -4.32 0.21
N PHE A 28 6.50 -5.15 0.55
CA PHE A 28 5.47 -4.86 1.53
C PHE A 28 5.40 -5.99 2.56
N ASP A 29 5.36 -5.61 3.84
CA ASP A 29 5.35 -6.54 4.99
C ASP A 29 3.95 -7.11 5.29
N GLY A 30 2.91 -6.54 4.71
CA GLY A 30 1.51 -6.89 4.99
C GLY A 30 0.91 -6.14 6.18
N GLU A 31 1.68 -5.33 6.91
CA GLU A 31 1.28 -4.73 8.18
C GLU A 31 1.41 -3.21 8.19
N SER A 32 2.42 -2.65 7.52
CA SER A 32 2.73 -1.23 7.60
C SER A 32 3.15 -0.61 6.26
N LEU A 33 3.11 0.72 6.18
CA LEU A 33 3.66 1.47 5.06
C LEU A 33 5.14 1.85 5.26
N ASN A 34 5.84 1.16 6.15
CA ASN A 34 7.26 1.40 6.39
C ASN A 34 8.10 1.14 5.14
N GLY A 35 8.83 2.17 4.69
CA GLY A 35 9.64 2.12 3.47
C GLY A 35 8.89 2.50 2.21
N TRP A 36 7.68 3.01 2.37
CA TRP A 36 6.90 3.63 1.33
C TRP A 36 6.73 5.10 1.63
N GLU A 37 6.86 5.93 0.61
CA GLU A 37 6.59 7.36 0.67
C GLU A 37 5.38 7.70 -0.17
N MET A 38 4.61 8.67 0.28
CA MET A 38 3.35 9.05 -0.35
C MET A 38 3.45 10.46 -0.88
N LYS A 39 3.06 10.68 -2.13
CA LYS A 39 2.93 11.99 -2.74
C LYS A 39 1.50 12.11 -3.29
N ILE A 40 0.81 13.13 -2.84
CA ILE A 40 -0.52 13.49 -3.31
C ILE A 40 -0.42 14.89 -3.91
N THR A 41 -0.97 15.10 -5.10
CA THR A 41 -0.99 16.40 -5.76
C THR A 41 -1.57 17.48 -4.84
N GLY A 42 -0.87 18.59 -4.69
CA GLY A 42 -1.23 19.69 -3.78
C GLY A 42 -0.75 19.51 -2.34
N TYR A 43 -0.11 18.39 -2.00
CA TYR A 43 0.37 18.12 -0.63
C TYR A 43 1.87 17.81 -0.59
N LYS A 44 2.48 18.12 0.56
CA LYS A 44 3.90 17.79 0.82
C LYS A 44 4.10 16.28 0.85
N LEU A 45 5.31 15.85 0.52
CA LEU A 45 5.72 14.45 0.64
C LEU A 45 5.36 13.90 2.03
N ASN A 46 4.85 12.67 2.05
CA ASN A 46 4.39 11.96 3.25
C ASN A 46 3.19 12.60 3.98
N ASN A 47 2.53 13.59 3.38
CA ASN A 47 1.22 14.00 3.85
C ASN A 47 0.15 13.06 3.29
N ASN A 48 -0.24 12.09 4.09
CA ASN A 48 -1.30 11.13 3.75
C ASN A 48 -2.68 11.76 3.95
N TYR A 49 -3.00 12.73 3.10
CA TYR A 49 -4.25 13.50 3.20
C TYR A 49 -5.47 12.59 3.25
N ARG A 50 -6.35 12.83 4.23
CA ARG A 50 -7.58 12.04 4.45
C ARG A 50 -7.35 10.53 4.51
N ASN A 51 -6.14 10.11 4.93
CA ASN A 51 -5.77 8.71 5.01
C ASN A 51 -5.97 7.95 3.69
N THR A 52 -5.56 8.60 2.58
CA THR A 52 -5.68 8.05 1.22
C THR A 52 -5.05 6.66 1.11
N PHE A 53 -3.87 6.48 1.71
CA PHE A 53 -3.18 5.19 1.77
C PHE A 53 -3.30 4.60 3.17
N SER A 54 -3.65 3.34 3.24
CA SER A 54 -3.76 2.60 4.50
C SER A 54 -3.42 1.14 4.30
N VAL A 55 -3.17 0.42 5.38
CA VAL A 55 -3.04 -1.04 5.35
C VAL A 55 -4.31 -1.65 5.91
N LYS A 56 -4.89 -2.58 5.20
CA LYS A 56 -6.04 -3.33 5.64
C LYS A 56 -6.01 -4.76 5.07
N ASP A 57 -6.26 -5.73 5.93
CA ASP A 57 -6.34 -7.15 5.56
C ASP A 57 -5.09 -7.63 4.79
N GLY A 58 -3.89 -7.18 5.19
CA GLY A 58 -2.62 -7.55 4.57
C GLY A 58 -2.37 -6.91 3.20
N ALA A 59 -3.10 -5.85 2.84
CA ALA A 59 -2.95 -5.15 1.58
C ALA A 59 -2.83 -3.63 1.76
N ILE A 60 -2.04 -3.00 0.88
CA ILE A 60 -2.07 -1.55 0.73
C ILE A 60 -3.40 -1.18 0.07
N ARG A 61 -4.12 -0.27 0.70
CA ARG A 61 -5.42 0.19 0.25
C ARG A 61 -5.36 1.66 -0.09
N VAL A 62 -5.90 2.03 -1.24
CA VAL A 62 -6.10 3.41 -1.67
C VAL A 62 -7.58 3.75 -1.58
N SER A 63 -7.92 4.88 -0.96
CA SER A 63 -9.31 5.31 -0.81
C SER A 63 -9.43 6.83 -0.82
N TYR A 64 -10.31 7.34 -1.65
CA TYR A 64 -10.69 8.75 -1.74
C TYR A 64 -12.07 9.04 -1.11
N LYS A 65 -12.63 8.09 -0.36
CA LYS A 65 -13.99 8.16 0.19
C LYS A 65 -14.24 9.38 1.11
N ASP A 66 -13.18 9.83 1.78
CA ASP A 66 -13.23 10.91 2.76
C ASP A 66 -12.86 12.28 2.15
N TYR A 67 -12.72 12.34 0.82
CA TYR A 67 -12.48 13.59 0.10
C TYR A 67 -13.81 14.33 -0.12
N ASP A 68 -13.81 15.63 0.13
CA ASP A 68 -14.97 16.50 -0.16
C ASP A 68 -15.15 16.67 -1.68
N SER A 69 -14.03 16.82 -2.39
CA SER A 69 -13.91 16.80 -3.84
C SER A 69 -12.57 16.18 -4.22
N PHE A 70 -12.48 15.61 -5.40
CA PHE A 70 -11.22 15.01 -5.86
C PHE A 70 -10.20 16.08 -6.25
N ASP A 71 -10.63 17.09 -7.02
CA ASP A 71 -9.83 18.23 -7.48
C ASP A 71 -8.44 17.79 -8.00
N GLU A 72 -8.41 16.75 -8.84
CA GLU A 72 -7.18 16.18 -9.43
C GLU A 72 -6.08 15.82 -8.41
N ARG A 73 -6.46 15.55 -7.17
CA ARG A 73 -5.54 15.15 -6.09
C ARG A 73 -5.11 13.71 -6.23
N PHE A 74 -4.45 13.41 -7.33
CA PHE A 74 -3.89 12.08 -7.60
C PHE A 74 -2.88 11.70 -6.52
N GLY A 75 -2.99 10.48 -6.02
CA GLY A 75 -2.10 9.94 -5.00
C GLY A 75 -1.22 8.83 -5.55
N HIS A 76 0.07 8.94 -5.26
CA HIS A 76 1.07 7.95 -5.62
C HIS A 76 1.82 7.47 -4.38
N ILE A 77 2.21 6.21 -4.37
CA ILE A 77 3.01 5.61 -3.30
C ILE A 77 4.28 5.03 -3.91
N PHE A 78 5.41 5.32 -3.27
CA PHE A 78 6.75 5.00 -3.78
C PHE A 78 7.47 4.08 -2.80
N PHE A 79 8.01 2.97 -3.31
CA PHE A 79 8.93 2.17 -2.53
C PHE A 79 10.34 2.78 -2.62
N THR A 80 10.86 3.28 -1.49
CA THR A 80 12.09 4.09 -1.47
C THR A 80 13.27 3.42 -0.77
N LYS A 81 13.06 2.28 -0.11
CA LYS A 81 14.16 1.56 0.60
C LYS A 81 15.27 1.07 -0.31
N ASN A 82 14.95 0.66 -1.54
CA ASN A 82 15.92 0.12 -2.49
C ASN A 82 15.69 0.66 -3.89
N LYS A 83 16.76 0.73 -4.69
CA LYS A 83 16.70 1.02 -6.12
C LYS A 83 17.01 -0.26 -6.90
N PHE A 84 16.13 -0.61 -7.82
CA PHE A 84 16.25 -1.80 -8.64
C PHE A 84 16.65 -1.41 -10.06
N LYS A 85 17.57 -2.15 -10.67
CA LYS A 85 18.00 -1.90 -12.05
C LYS A 85 17.47 -2.97 -13.01
N ASN A 86 17.62 -4.24 -12.64
CA ASN A 86 17.12 -5.38 -13.39
C ASN A 86 16.30 -6.23 -12.42
N TYR A 87 15.03 -6.40 -12.68
CA TYR A 87 14.13 -7.09 -11.75
C TYR A 87 12.92 -7.69 -12.46
N HIS A 88 12.32 -8.65 -11.80
CA HIS A 88 10.96 -9.06 -12.06
C HIS A 88 10.07 -8.55 -10.94
N LEU A 89 9.00 -7.83 -11.28
CA LEU A 89 8.02 -7.38 -10.32
C LEU A 89 6.79 -8.27 -10.41
N LYS A 90 6.33 -8.75 -9.25
CA LYS A 90 5.04 -9.42 -9.11
C LYS A 90 4.17 -8.63 -8.16
N MET A 91 2.96 -8.33 -8.56
CA MET A 91 1.98 -7.61 -7.78
C MET A 91 0.59 -8.15 -8.07
N ASP A 92 -0.17 -8.40 -7.02
CA ASP A 92 -1.59 -8.68 -7.12
C ASP A 92 -2.36 -7.41 -6.76
N TYR A 93 -3.37 -7.04 -7.55
CA TYR A 93 -4.21 -5.89 -7.26
C TYR A 93 -5.67 -6.16 -7.63
N ARG A 94 -6.56 -5.41 -7.02
CA ARG A 94 -7.98 -5.45 -7.35
C ARG A 94 -8.64 -4.10 -7.11
N PHE A 95 -9.62 -3.79 -7.91
CA PHE A 95 -10.55 -2.70 -7.63
C PHE A 95 -11.72 -3.20 -6.80
N TYR A 96 -12.23 -2.37 -5.90
CA TYR A 96 -13.37 -2.69 -5.07
C TYR A 96 -14.17 -1.43 -4.73
N GLY A 97 -15.41 -1.62 -4.24
CA GLY A 97 -16.30 -0.52 -3.86
C GLY A 97 -16.88 0.23 -5.05
N GLU A 98 -17.66 1.23 -4.73
CA GLU A 98 -18.27 2.14 -5.69
C GLU A 98 -17.33 3.29 -6.00
N HIS A 99 -17.60 3.96 -7.11
CA HIS A 99 -16.89 5.19 -7.48
C HIS A 99 -17.19 6.30 -6.46
N ALA A 100 -16.19 7.06 -6.06
CA ALA A 100 -16.40 8.20 -5.19
C ALA A 100 -17.33 9.22 -5.87
N ASN A 101 -18.29 9.77 -5.12
CA ASN A 101 -19.32 10.67 -5.65
C ASN A 101 -18.76 11.92 -6.35
N SER A 102 -17.55 12.33 -5.97
CA SER A 102 -16.83 13.46 -6.56
C SER A 102 -16.38 13.26 -8.02
N PHE A 103 -16.51 12.05 -8.55
CA PHE A 103 -16.06 11.67 -9.91
C PHE A 103 -17.24 11.42 -10.88
N LYS A 104 -18.41 11.92 -10.59
CA LYS A 104 -19.62 11.63 -11.38
C LYS A 104 -19.70 12.39 -12.70
N ASN A 105 -18.63 12.99 -13.16
CA ASN A 105 -18.64 13.64 -14.47
C ASN A 105 -18.44 12.56 -15.54
N GLU A 106 -19.42 12.40 -16.45
CA GLU A 106 -19.36 11.39 -17.52
C GLU A 106 -18.14 11.61 -18.44
N ASP A 107 -17.70 12.85 -18.57
CA ASP A 107 -16.52 13.23 -19.35
C ASP A 107 -15.19 12.73 -18.72
N GLU A 108 -15.21 12.33 -17.47
CA GLU A 108 -14.06 11.83 -16.71
C GLU A 108 -14.11 10.32 -16.48
N ALA A 109 -14.86 9.58 -17.28
CA ALA A 109 -14.99 8.12 -17.16
C ALA A 109 -13.65 7.37 -17.18
N TRP A 110 -12.62 7.94 -17.80
CA TRP A 110 -11.25 7.42 -17.80
C TRP A 110 -10.60 7.36 -16.40
N ASN A 111 -11.07 8.18 -15.47
CA ASN A 111 -10.62 8.18 -14.07
C ASN A 111 -11.26 7.05 -13.24
N TYR A 112 -12.26 6.36 -13.77
CA TYR A 112 -12.98 5.36 -13.04
C TYR A 112 -12.10 4.14 -12.77
N LYS A 113 -11.78 3.93 -11.47
CA LYS A 113 -10.94 2.80 -11.04
C LYS A 113 -9.64 2.68 -11.84
N ASN A 114 -9.01 3.81 -12.13
CA ASN A 114 -7.74 3.86 -12.80
C ASN A 114 -6.60 3.68 -11.79
N SER A 115 -5.65 2.81 -12.10
CA SER A 115 -4.45 2.59 -11.31
C SER A 115 -3.39 1.90 -12.15
N GLY A 116 -2.12 2.04 -11.75
CA GLY A 116 -1.02 1.42 -12.44
C GLY A 116 0.27 1.40 -11.62
N VAL A 117 1.27 0.72 -12.17
CA VAL A 117 2.64 0.71 -11.65
C VAL A 117 3.49 1.64 -12.49
N MET A 118 4.05 2.66 -11.86
CA MET A 118 5.01 3.56 -12.48
C MET A 118 6.42 3.01 -12.28
N LEU A 119 7.13 2.75 -13.36
CA LEU A 119 8.51 2.30 -13.35
C LEU A 119 9.42 3.46 -13.75
N HIS A 120 10.60 3.57 -13.12
CA HIS A 120 11.57 4.63 -13.38
C HIS A 120 11.03 6.04 -13.13
N SER A 121 10.11 6.17 -12.16
CA SER A 121 9.60 7.46 -11.75
C SER A 121 10.71 8.35 -11.16
N GLU A 122 10.46 9.65 -11.15
CA GLU A 122 11.29 10.60 -10.42
C GLU A 122 11.29 10.31 -8.93
N ASP A 123 12.36 10.73 -8.24
CA ASP A 123 12.47 10.68 -6.79
C ASP A 123 11.38 11.56 -6.16
N PRO A 124 10.48 11.01 -5.33
CA PRO A 124 9.36 11.78 -4.78
C PRO A 124 9.79 12.97 -3.94
N SER A 125 11.01 12.98 -3.40
CA SER A 125 11.56 14.12 -2.64
C SER A 125 11.84 15.35 -3.51
N LYS A 126 11.94 15.17 -4.84
CA LYS A 126 12.20 16.24 -5.81
C LYS A 126 10.95 16.77 -6.48
N MET A 127 9.82 16.12 -6.26
CA MET A 127 8.55 16.47 -6.87
C MET A 127 8.00 17.78 -6.31
N PHE A 128 7.46 18.62 -7.18
CA PHE A 128 6.79 19.85 -6.78
C PHE A 128 5.50 19.57 -6.01
N LEU A 129 4.99 20.61 -5.32
CA LEU A 129 3.79 20.46 -4.48
C LEU A 129 2.57 20.04 -5.32
N ASP A 130 2.39 20.68 -6.45
CA ASP A 130 1.29 20.57 -7.39
C ASP A 130 1.65 19.75 -8.65
N GLN A 131 2.68 18.91 -8.55
CA GLN A 131 3.07 18.07 -9.66
C GLN A 131 1.93 17.11 -10.03
N GLU A 132 1.55 17.14 -11.30
CA GLU A 132 0.67 16.16 -11.92
C GLU A 132 1.47 14.92 -12.34
N PHE A 133 0.79 13.77 -12.42
CA PHE A 133 1.39 12.47 -12.74
C PHE A 133 0.73 11.86 -13.97
#